data_c0eacb2b5302286d3c86662fd955a0c2
#
_entry.id   c0eacb2b5302286d3c86662fd955a0c2
#
_cell.length_a   1.000
_cell.length_b   1.000
_cell.length_c   1.000
_cell.angle_alpha   90.00
_cell.angle_beta   90.00
_cell.angle_gamma   90.00
#
_symmetry.space_group_name_H-M   'P 1'
#
loop_
_entity.id
_entity.type
_entity.pdbx_description
1 polymer ?
#
loop_
_entity_poly.entity_id
_entity_poly.type
_entity_poly.pdbx_seq_one_letter_code
_entity_poly.pdbx_strand_id
1 'polypeptide(L)'
;RLDYIAMELAREKTLAGVRVTVTAGPTQESLDPVRYLTNHSSGRMGYAIAREAMLRGAQVTLISGSVSLAPVPGVAMRPVTTAKDMLEAVRETLPETDILIKAAAVADYRPVTVADQKIKKKDGDMSIPLERTDDILGWVEKNRHPGLFVCGFSMETENMVENSRAKLEKKHLDMIAANNLKTE
;
A
#
# COMPACT_ATOMS: atom_id res chain seq x y z
N ARG A 1 5.05 -11.18 -25.48
CA ARG A 1 6.31 -11.92 -25.75
C ARG A 1 7.53 -11.16 -25.26
N LEU A 2 7.65 -9.84 -25.50
CA LEU A 2 8.77 -9.03 -25.00
C LEU A 2 8.83 -8.98 -23.47
N ASP A 3 7.68 -8.85 -22.80
CA ASP A 3 7.63 -8.85 -21.34
C ASP A 3 8.14 -10.18 -20.75
N TYR A 4 7.80 -11.31 -21.39
CA TYR A 4 8.28 -12.63 -20.96
C TYR A 4 9.80 -12.75 -21.09
N ILE A 5 10.37 -12.30 -22.21
CA ILE A 5 11.82 -12.25 -22.43
C ILE A 5 12.48 -11.35 -21.38
N ALA A 6 11.89 -10.19 -21.10
CA ALA A 6 12.40 -9.30 -20.07
C ALA A 6 12.34 -9.92 -18.66
N MET A 7 11.29 -10.67 -18.35
CA MET A 7 11.19 -11.43 -17.10
C MET A 7 12.33 -12.42 -16.92
N GLU A 8 12.72 -13.10 -18.00
CA GLU A 8 13.79 -14.12 -17.95
C GLU A 8 15.21 -13.50 -17.95
N LEU A 9 15.46 -12.48 -18.75
CA LEU A 9 16.80 -12.02 -19.07
C LEU A 9 17.19 -10.68 -18.41
N ALA A 10 16.25 -9.87 -17.97
CA ALA A 10 16.52 -8.47 -17.58
C ALA A 10 17.31 -8.31 -16.28
N ARG A 11 17.27 -9.31 -15.38
CA ARG A 11 17.92 -9.25 -14.05
C ARG A 11 18.45 -10.61 -13.64
N GLU A 12 19.49 -10.58 -12.84
CA GLU A 12 19.93 -11.75 -12.07
C GLU A 12 18.84 -12.16 -11.08
N LYS A 13 18.57 -13.46 -10.93
CA LYS A 13 17.46 -14.00 -10.15
C LYS A 13 17.80 -14.08 -8.64
N THR A 14 18.21 -12.97 -8.07
CA THR A 14 18.63 -12.87 -6.66
C THR A 14 17.51 -13.09 -5.65
N LEU A 15 16.23 -13.02 -6.09
CA LEU A 15 15.05 -13.26 -5.27
C LEU A 15 14.30 -14.54 -5.68
N ALA A 16 14.97 -15.49 -6.36
CA ALA A 16 14.35 -16.76 -6.71
C ALA A 16 13.87 -17.50 -5.46
N GLY A 17 12.62 -17.95 -5.47
CA GLY A 17 11.99 -18.64 -4.33
C GLY A 17 11.48 -17.73 -3.21
N VAL A 18 11.71 -16.41 -3.27
CA VAL A 18 11.21 -15.43 -2.29
C VAL A 18 9.80 -14.97 -2.67
N ARG A 19 8.89 -14.95 -1.69
CA ARG A 19 7.52 -14.47 -1.84
C ARG A 19 7.41 -13.05 -1.31
N VAL A 20 7.09 -12.10 -2.19
CA VAL A 20 7.04 -10.67 -1.89
C VAL A 20 5.61 -10.16 -2.03
N THR A 21 5.08 -9.58 -0.98
CA THR A 21 3.80 -8.83 -1.02
C THR A 21 4.07 -7.34 -0.99
N VAL A 22 3.55 -6.61 -1.97
CA VAL A 22 3.67 -5.16 -2.05
C VAL A 22 2.28 -4.54 -1.96
N THR A 23 2.10 -3.49 -1.13
CA THR A 23 0.89 -2.67 -1.18
C THR A 23 1.17 -1.38 -1.95
N ALA A 24 0.24 -0.93 -2.78
CA ALA A 24 0.42 0.26 -3.64
C ALA A 24 -0.88 1.05 -3.82
N GLY A 25 -0.74 2.29 -4.26
CA GLY A 25 -1.86 3.17 -4.57
C GLY A 25 -2.57 3.71 -3.33
N PRO A 26 -3.57 4.58 -3.53
CA PRO A 26 -4.39 5.12 -2.47
C PRO A 26 -5.56 4.20 -2.14
N THR A 27 -6.01 4.21 -0.89
CA THR A 27 -7.36 3.73 -0.55
C THR A 27 -8.38 4.86 -0.75
N GLN A 28 -9.63 4.46 -0.93
CA GLN A 28 -10.77 5.36 -1.14
C GLN A 28 -11.85 5.02 -0.13
N GLU A 29 -12.19 5.99 0.72
CA GLU A 29 -13.19 5.82 1.77
C GLU A 29 -14.47 6.57 1.38
N SER A 30 -15.51 5.84 1.02
CA SER A 30 -16.74 6.40 0.46
C SER A 30 -17.47 7.32 1.44
N LEU A 31 -17.95 8.46 0.94
CA LEU A 31 -18.90 9.35 1.60
C LEU A 31 -20.34 8.99 1.18
N ASP A 32 -20.50 8.72 -0.10
CA ASP A 32 -21.75 8.35 -0.74
C ASP A 32 -21.41 7.60 -2.07
N PRO A 33 -22.37 7.16 -2.87
CA PRO A 33 -22.09 6.45 -4.13
C PRO A 33 -21.25 7.23 -5.16
N VAL A 34 -21.03 8.53 -4.96
CA VAL A 34 -20.36 9.41 -5.93
C VAL A 34 -19.03 9.95 -5.42
N ARG A 35 -18.90 10.16 -4.11
CA ARG A 35 -17.75 10.85 -3.50
C ARG A 35 -17.04 9.99 -2.47
N TYR A 36 -15.74 10.17 -2.38
CA TYR A 36 -14.88 9.48 -1.42
C TYR A 36 -13.74 10.38 -0.94
N LEU A 37 -13.18 10.05 0.22
CA LEU A 37 -11.92 10.58 0.71
C LEU A 37 -10.79 9.69 0.22
N THR A 38 -9.68 10.30 -0.18
CA THR A 38 -8.49 9.57 -0.66
C THR A 38 -7.23 10.39 -0.47
N ASN A 39 -6.10 9.74 -0.50
CA ASN A 39 -4.79 10.36 -0.51
C ASN A 39 -4.29 10.59 -1.95
N HIS A 40 -3.49 11.63 -2.15
CA HIS A 40 -2.76 11.81 -3.40
C HIS A 40 -1.70 10.71 -3.53
N SER A 41 -1.93 9.75 -4.41
CA SER A 41 -0.96 8.70 -4.73
C SER A 41 -1.22 8.15 -6.13
N SER A 42 -0.18 8.08 -6.93
CA SER A 42 -0.25 7.44 -8.24
C SER A 42 0.00 5.93 -8.22
N GLY A 43 0.48 5.39 -7.10
CA GLY A 43 0.87 3.99 -6.97
C GLY A 43 2.19 3.60 -7.66
N ARG A 44 2.82 4.51 -8.40
CA ARG A 44 4.01 4.22 -9.24
C ARG A 44 5.16 3.56 -8.48
N MET A 45 5.42 3.98 -7.24
CA MET A 45 6.50 3.43 -6.42
C MET A 45 6.26 1.93 -6.15
N GLY A 46 5.09 1.57 -5.62
CA GLY A 46 4.76 0.17 -5.33
C GLY A 46 4.73 -0.70 -6.59
N TYR A 47 4.24 -0.19 -7.71
CA TYR A 47 4.26 -0.89 -8.99
C TYR A 47 5.68 -1.12 -9.51
N ALA A 48 6.57 -0.12 -9.39
CA ALA A 48 7.98 -0.24 -9.77
C ALA A 48 8.71 -1.28 -8.91
N ILE A 49 8.46 -1.28 -7.60
CA ILE A 49 9.02 -2.26 -6.65
C ILE A 49 8.53 -3.67 -6.99
N ALA A 50 7.23 -3.84 -7.20
CA ALA A 50 6.65 -5.14 -7.56
C ALA A 50 7.25 -5.67 -8.87
N ARG A 51 7.41 -4.81 -9.88
CA ARG A 51 8.05 -5.15 -11.15
C ARG A 51 9.51 -5.54 -10.96
N GLU A 52 10.30 -4.78 -10.21
CA GLU A 52 11.72 -5.08 -9.98
C GLU A 52 11.89 -6.39 -9.20
N ALA A 53 11.08 -6.63 -8.16
CA ALA A 53 11.12 -7.88 -7.41
C ALA A 53 10.80 -9.09 -8.30
N MET A 54 9.79 -8.98 -9.16
CA MET A 54 9.42 -10.02 -10.13
C MET A 54 10.55 -10.26 -11.13
N LEU A 55 11.19 -9.22 -11.67
CA LEU A 55 12.31 -9.35 -12.59
C LEU A 55 13.52 -10.06 -11.94
N ARG A 56 13.68 -9.93 -10.62
CA ARG A 56 14.67 -10.64 -9.81
C ARG A 56 14.26 -12.05 -9.40
N GLY A 57 13.13 -12.55 -9.91
CA GLY A 57 12.69 -13.93 -9.73
C GLY A 57 11.80 -14.17 -8.52
N ALA A 58 11.35 -13.13 -7.80
CA ALA A 58 10.40 -13.28 -6.72
C ALA A 58 9.01 -13.67 -7.21
N GLN A 59 8.28 -14.42 -6.40
CA GLN A 59 6.84 -14.58 -6.53
C GLN A 59 6.16 -13.37 -5.89
N VAL A 60 5.56 -12.50 -6.70
CA VAL A 60 5.07 -11.20 -6.24
C VAL A 60 3.55 -11.14 -6.23
N THR A 61 2.97 -10.71 -5.11
CA THR A 61 1.58 -10.28 -4.98
C THR A 61 1.55 -8.76 -4.79
N LEU A 62 0.81 -8.06 -5.65
CA LEU A 62 0.60 -6.62 -5.58
C LEU A 62 -0.84 -6.31 -5.16
N ILE A 63 -1.01 -5.87 -3.91
CA ILE A 63 -2.28 -5.39 -3.37
C ILE A 63 -2.38 -3.90 -3.73
N SER A 64 -3.28 -3.55 -4.63
CA SER A 64 -3.36 -2.21 -5.19
C SER A 64 -4.70 -1.55 -4.94
N GLY A 65 -4.66 -0.35 -4.35
CA GLY A 65 -5.76 0.59 -4.40
C GLY A 65 -6.00 1.10 -5.83
N SER A 66 -7.01 1.96 -5.99
CA SER A 66 -7.41 2.47 -7.30
C SER A 66 -6.34 3.36 -7.93
N VAL A 67 -5.79 2.92 -9.05
CA VAL A 67 -4.79 3.65 -9.85
C VAL A 67 -5.08 3.48 -11.34
N SER A 68 -4.55 4.37 -12.17
CA SER A 68 -4.64 4.29 -13.65
C SER A 68 -3.46 3.54 -14.28
N LEU A 69 -2.66 2.83 -13.48
CA LEU A 69 -1.53 2.05 -13.98
C LEU A 69 -2.00 0.70 -14.53
N ALA A 70 -1.38 0.26 -15.62
CA ALA A 70 -1.62 -1.08 -16.15
C ALA A 70 -1.09 -2.15 -15.17
N PRO A 71 -1.74 -3.33 -15.12
CA PRO A 71 -1.23 -4.47 -14.38
C PRO A 71 0.22 -4.80 -14.75
N VAL A 72 1.00 -5.24 -13.76
CA VAL A 72 2.40 -5.65 -13.99
C VAL A 72 2.41 -7.10 -14.48
N PRO A 73 2.90 -7.38 -15.70
CA PRO A 73 3.03 -8.75 -16.18
C PRO A 73 3.84 -9.61 -15.23
N GLY A 74 3.38 -10.84 -14.96
CA GLY A 74 4.07 -11.78 -14.07
C GLY A 74 3.87 -11.53 -12.57
N VAL A 75 3.06 -10.55 -12.20
CA VAL A 75 2.69 -10.23 -10.80
C VAL A 75 1.23 -10.60 -10.55
N ALA A 76 0.97 -11.28 -9.42
CA ALA A 76 -0.40 -11.55 -8.97
C ALA A 76 -1.04 -10.25 -8.45
N MET A 77 -2.06 -9.76 -9.16
CA MET A 77 -2.75 -8.52 -8.83
C MET A 77 -3.92 -8.77 -7.88
N ARG A 78 -3.99 -8.01 -6.78
CA ARG A 78 -5.09 -8.01 -5.80
C ARG A 78 -5.66 -6.60 -5.68
N PRO A 79 -6.66 -6.22 -6.49
CA PRO A 79 -7.28 -4.90 -6.42
C PRO A 79 -8.10 -4.76 -5.13
N VAL A 80 -8.00 -3.60 -4.50
CA VAL A 80 -8.74 -3.21 -3.29
C VAL A 80 -9.24 -1.79 -3.42
N THR A 81 -10.23 -1.42 -2.62
CA THR A 81 -10.78 -0.06 -2.63
C THR A 81 -10.50 0.65 -1.32
N THR A 82 -10.90 0.07 -0.20
CA THR A 82 -10.82 0.69 1.13
C THR A 82 -9.59 0.26 1.92
N ALA A 83 -9.28 0.96 3.01
CA ALA A 83 -8.28 0.54 3.99
C ALA A 83 -8.62 -0.84 4.59
N LYS A 84 -9.91 -1.12 4.80
CA LYS A 84 -10.40 -2.41 5.28
C LYS A 84 -10.11 -3.53 4.28
N ASP A 85 -10.42 -3.32 3.00
CA ASP A 85 -10.14 -4.32 1.95
C ASP A 85 -8.64 -4.59 1.85
N MET A 86 -7.80 -3.54 1.98
CA MET A 86 -6.35 -3.69 1.96
C MET A 86 -5.85 -4.49 3.17
N LEU A 87 -6.40 -4.24 4.37
CA LEU A 87 -6.08 -5.03 5.55
C LEU A 87 -6.45 -6.51 5.36
N GLU A 88 -7.64 -6.82 4.84
CA GLU A 88 -8.06 -8.21 4.58
C GLU A 88 -7.15 -8.89 3.55
N ALA A 89 -6.79 -8.20 2.47
CA ALA A 89 -5.86 -8.74 1.48
C ALA A 89 -4.46 -9.00 2.08
N VAL A 90 -3.98 -8.13 2.98
CA VAL A 90 -2.73 -8.36 3.73
C VAL A 90 -2.88 -9.56 4.66
N ARG A 91 -4.00 -9.70 5.37
CA ARG A 91 -4.27 -10.86 6.24
C ARG A 91 -4.19 -12.19 5.50
N GLU A 92 -4.80 -12.24 4.32
CA GLU A 92 -4.83 -13.44 3.48
C GLU A 92 -3.44 -13.82 2.95
N THR A 93 -2.60 -12.83 2.61
CA THR A 93 -1.30 -13.07 1.98
C THR A 93 -0.16 -13.23 2.98
N LEU A 94 -0.27 -12.65 4.18
CA LEU A 94 0.83 -12.59 5.15
C LEU A 94 1.42 -13.95 5.55
N PRO A 95 0.63 -15.03 5.75
CA PRO A 95 1.17 -16.34 6.14
C PRO A 95 2.17 -16.93 5.14
N GLU A 96 2.04 -16.54 3.86
CA GLU A 96 2.90 -17.01 2.78
C GLU A 96 3.89 -15.95 2.29
N THR A 97 4.01 -14.83 2.99
CA THR A 97 4.87 -13.70 2.59
C THR A 97 6.19 -13.75 3.31
N ASP A 98 7.30 -13.71 2.57
CA ASP A 98 8.64 -13.61 3.15
C ASP A 98 9.06 -12.14 3.34
N ILE A 99 8.64 -11.26 2.40
CA ILE A 99 8.90 -9.82 2.44
C ILE A 99 7.60 -9.05 2.19
N LEU A 100 7.20 -8.22 3.15
CA LEU A 100 6.08 -7.29 3.01
C LEU A 100 6.59 -5.86 2.80
N ILE A 101 6.21 -5.22 1.70
CA ILE A 101 6.56 -3.83 1.39
C ILE A 101 5.30 -2.97 1.38
N LYS A 102 5.19 -2.09 2.36
CA LYS A 102 4.05 -1.20 2.60
C LYS A 102 4.24 0.15 1.94
N ALA A 103 3.99 0.25 0.61
CA ALA A 103 4.13 1.48 -0.17
C ALA A 103 2.79 2.16 -0.51
N ALA A 104 1.65 1.60 -0.08
CA ALA A 104 0.33 2.20 -0.29
C ALA A 104 0.12 3.47 0.56
N ALA A 105 -0.63 4.41 0.02
CA ALA A 105 -1.14 5.59 0.73
C ALA A 105 -2.53 5.28 1.32
N VAL A 106 -2.53 4.61 2.45
CA VAL A 106 -3.75 4.22 3.16
C VAL A 106 -4.34 5.44 3.87
N ALA A 107 -5.64 5.65 3.75
CA ALA A 107 -6.34 6.70 4.48
C ALA A 107 -6.34 6.40 5.99
N ASP A 108 -5.99 7.38 6.82
CA ASP A 108 -5.99 7.25 8.29
C ASP A 108 -7.38 7.39 8.88
N TYR A 109 -8.31 7.98 8.12
CA TYR A 109 -9.68 8.26 8.52
C TYR A 109 -10.67 7.85 7.44
N ARG A 110 -11.85 7.43 7.88
CA ARG A 110 -13.02 7.16 7.03
C ARG A 110 -14.27 7.83 7.59
N PRO A 111 -15.31 8.12 6.78
CA PRO A 111 -16.59 8.56 7.31
C PRO A 111 -17.20 7.55 8.27
N VAL A 112 -17.76 8.04 9.38
CA VAL A 112 -18.48 7.20 10.36
C VAL A 112 -19.69 6.53 9.72
N THR A 113 -20.34 7.23 8.78
CA THR A 113 -21.50 6.71 8.04
C THR A 113 -21.32 7.00 6.55
N VAL A 114 -21.63 6.02 5.71
CA VAL A 114 -21.69 6.15 4.25
C VAL A 114 -23.15 6.31 3.87
N ALA A 115 -23.48 7.37 3.13
CA ALA A 115 -24.85 7.60 2.67
C ALA A 115 -25.19 6.67 1.49
N ASP A 116 -26.36 6.03 1.53
CA ASP A 116 -26.85 5.16 0.45
C ASP A 116 -27.17 5.91 -0.83
N GLN A 117 -27.47 7.21 -0.72
CA GLN A 117 -27.80 8.11 -1.81
C GLN A 117 -26.84 9.29 -1.84
N LYS A 118 -26.61 9.83 -3.05
CA LYS A 118 -25.80 11.05 -3.19
C LYS A 118 -26.32 12.16 -2.27
N ILE A 119 -25.47 12.65 -1.38
CA ILE A 119 -25.78 13.74 -0.47
C ILE A 119 -26.07 14.99 -1.30
N LYS A 120 -27.31 15.48 -1.26
CA LYS A 120 -27.73 16.69 -1.98
C LYS A 120 -27.15 17.93 -1.32
N LYS A 121 -26.81 18.92 -2.14
CA LYS A 121 -26.42 20.25 -1.66
C LYS A 121 -27.59 20.86 -0.85
N LYS A 122 -27.26 21.36 0.32
CA LYS A 122 -28.16 22.14 1.20
C LYS A 122 -27.55 23.54 1.37
N ASP A 123 -28.38 24.47 1.81
CA ASP A 123 -27.88 25.80 2.21
C ASP A 123 -26.99 25.65 3.47
N GLY A 124 -25.85 26.37 3.46
CA GLY A 124 -24.87 26.34 4.55
C GLY A 124 -23.74 25.31 4.35
N ASP A 125 -22.88 25.22 5.37
CA ASP A 125 -21.72 24.36 5.40
C ASP A 125 -22.10 22.91 5.74
N MET A 126 -21.24 21.96 5.30
CA MET A 126 -21.41 20.54 5.60
C MET A 126 -20.21 20.03 6.43
N SER A 127 -20.50 19.38 7.54
CA SER A 127 -19.53 18.66 8.34
C SER A 127 -19.69 17.16 8.15
N ILE A 128 -18.57 16.45 8.08
CA ILE A 128 -18.53 14.99 7.92
C ILE A 128 -17.78 14.42 9.11
N PRO A 129 -18.46 13.67 10.01
CA PRO A 129 -17.79 12.96 11.09
C PRO A 129 -16.88 11.87 10.53
N LEU A 130 -15.64 11.84 11.03
CA LEU A 130 -14.65 10.83 10.63
C LEU A 130 -14.25 9.97 11.84
N GLU A 131 -13.97 8.71 11.58
CA GLU A 131 -13.34 7.78 12.51
C GLU A 131 -12.02 7.25 11.94
N ARG A 132 -11.15 6.71 12.80
CA ARG A 132 -9.90 6.11 12.36
C ARG A 132 -10.14 4.82 11.60
N THR A 133 -9.35 4.60 10.56
CA THR A 133 -9.26 3.31 9.87
C THR A 133 -8.41 2.32 10.68
N ASP A 134 -8.44 1.07 10.26
CA ASP A 134 -7.63 0.02 10.88
C ASP A 134 -6.13 0.23 10.62
N ASP A 135 -5.31 0.05 11.66
CA ASP A 135 -3.86 0.14 11.56
C ASP A 135 -3.26 -1.16 11.00
N ILE A 136 -3.03 -1.19 9.70
CA ILE A 136 -2.50 -2.37 9.01
C ILE A 136 -1.12 -2.76 9.56
N LEU A 137 -0.21 -1.80 9.79
CA LEU A 137 1.12 -2.10 10.34
C LEU A 137 1.05 -2.60 11.78
N GLY A 138 0.17 -2.02 12.60
CA GLY A 138 -0.06 -2.50 13.95
C GLY A 138 -0.67 -3.90 13.99
N TRP A 139 -1.49 -4.25 12.99
CA TRP A 139 -1.98 -5.62 12.85
C TRP A 139 -0.85 -6.57 12.41
N VAL A 140 -0.03 -6.19 11.41
CA VAL A 140 1.11 -6.99 10.92
C VAL A 140 2.10 -7.27 12.06
N GLU A 141 2.44 -6.26 12.87
CA GLU A 141 3.32 -6.41 14.02
C GLU A 141 2.87 -7.54 14.96
N LYS A 142 1.58 -7.58 15.28
CA LYS A 142 1.00 -8.57 16.20
C LYS A 142 0.86 -9.98 15.59
N ASN A 143 0.89 -10.08 14.28
CA ASN A 143 0.61 -11.32 13.54
C ASN A 143 1.79 -11.78 12.65
N ARG A 144 2.95 -11.12 12.76
CA ARG A 144 4.10 -11.50 11.96
C ARG A 144 4.65 -12.86 12.39
N HIS A 145 4.94 -13.70 11.41
CA HIS A 145 5.61 -14.98 11.65
C HIS A 145 7.15 -14.80 11.68
N PRO A 146 7.90 -15.76 12.26
CA PRO A 146 9.36 -15.74 12.22
C PRO A 146 9.88 -15.72 10.77
N GLY A 147 10.83 -14.82 10.49
CA GLY A 147 11.42 -14.68 9.15
C GLY A 147 10.71 -13.69 8.21
N LEU A 148 9.53 -13.16 8.58
CA LEU A 148 8.92 -12.09 7.82
C LEU A 148 9.74 -10.80 7.91
N PHE A 149 10.15 -10.27 6.76
CA PHE A 149 10.78 -8.96 6.64
C PHE A 149 9.74 -7.90 6.26
N VAL A 150 9.66 -6.80 7.03
CA VAL A 150 8.66 -5.73 6.82
C VAL A 150 9.36 -4.42 6.50
N CYS A 151 9.11 -3.90 5.29
CA CYS A 151 9.56 -2.58 4.85
C CYS A 151 8.37 -1.61 4.79
N GLY A 152 8.49 -0.49 5.52
CA GLY A 152 7.55 0.62 5.46
C GLY A 152 8.05 1.76 4.60
N PHE A 153 7.13 2.66 4.23
CA PHE A 153 7.44 3.94 3.60
C PHE A 153 7.03 5.08 4.52
N SER A 154 7.84 6.12 4.54
CA SER A 154 7.57 7.38 5.20
C SER A 154 7.65 8.51 4.19
N MET A 155 6.65 9.37 4.19
CA MET A 155 6.61 10.57 3.38
C MET A 155 6.53 11.75 4.32
N GLU A 156 7.62 12.51 4.41
CA GLU A 156 7.79 13.56 5.41
C GLU A 156 8.00 14.90 4.72
N THR A 157 7.51 15.94 5.36
CA THR A 157 7.73 17.33 4.93
C THR A 157 8.78 18.04 5.78
N GLU A 158 9.02 17.53 7.00
CA GLU A 158 9.95 18.05 7.99
C GLU A 158 10.52 16.93 8.85
N ASN A 159 11.74 17.08 9.37
CA ASN A 159 12.39 16.12 10.29
C ASN A 159 12.37 14.67 9.79
N MET A 160 12.59 14.47 8.49
CA MET A 160 12.44 13.18 7.80
C MET A 160 13.14 12.02 8.52
N VAL A 161 14.40 12.21 8.93
CA VAL A 161 15.19 11.14 9.54
C VAL A 161 14.64 10.75 10.92
N GLU A 162 14.33 11.75 11.75
CA GLU A 162 13.82 11.53 13.12
C GLU A 162 12.43 10.89 13.08
N ASN A 163 11.51 11.43 12.26
CA ASN A 163 10.16 10.89 12.12
C ASN A 163 10.16 9.46 11.56
N SER A 164 11.01 9.20 10.55
CA SER A 164 11.13 7.86 9.98
C SER A 164 11.73 6.87 10.97
N ARG A 165 12.74 7.27 11.76
CA ARG A 165 13.32 6.43 12.82
C ARG A 165 12.28 6.10 13.90
N ALA A 166 11.55 7.11 14.36
CA ALA A 166 10.48 6.91 15.33
C ALA A 166 9.38 5.94 14.80
N LYS A 167 9.03 6.05 13.52
CA LYS A 167 8.08 5.13 12.87
C LYS A 167 8.64 3.72 12.76
N LEU A 168 9.91 3.57 12.39
CA LEU A 168 10.60 2.27 12.31
C LEU A 168 10.55 1.54 13.65
N GLU A 169 10.92 2.24 14.73
CA GLU A 169 10.92 1.70 16.10
C GLU A 169 9.49 1.40 16.58
N LYS A 170 8.58 2.38 16.48
CA LYS A 170 7.19 2.27 16.96
C LYS A 170 6.39 1.16 16.26
N LYS A 171 6.67 0.87 14.99
CA LYS A 171 5.97 -0.15 14.18
C LYS A 171 6.78 -1.43 14.01
N HIS A 172 7.90 -1.56 14.70
CA HIS A 172 8.82 -2.71 14.64
C HIS A 172 9.11 -3.15 13.21
N LEU A 173 9.44 -2.16 12.35
CA LEU A 173 9.80 -2.41 10.95
C LEU A 173 11.27 -2.84 10.87
N ASP A 174 11.58 -3.71 9.91
CA ASP A 174 12.97 -4.10 9.63
C ASP A 174 13.68 -3.06 8.75
N MET A 175 12.89 -2.33 7.95
CA MET A 175 13.38 -1.26 7.07
C MET A 175 12.32 -0.17 6.90
N ILE A 176 12.77 1.07 6.70
CA ILE A 176 11.91 2.17 6.28
C ILE A 176 12.57 2.94 5.13
N ALA A 177 11.83 3.15 4.05
CA ALA A 177 12.21 4.03 2.97
C ALA A 177 11.58 5.41 3.20
N ALA A 178 12.41 6.40 3.49
CA ALA A 178 11.97 7.77 3.74
C ALA A 178 12.05 8.61 2.46
N ASN A 179 10.99 9.33 2.14
CA ASN A 179 10.94 10.24 1.02
C ASN A 179 10.56 11.65 1.50
N ASN A 180 11.23 12.67 0.96
CA ASN A 180 10.97 14.07 1.26
C ASN A 180 10.20 14.70 0.09
N LEU A 181 9.03 15.29 0.38
CA LEU A 181 8.22 15.99 -0.63
C LEU A 181 8.83 17.32 -1.09
N LYS A 182 9.82 17.87 -0.36
CA LYS A 182 10.45 19.16 -0.64
C LYS A 182 11.75 19.06 -1.48
N THR A 183 12.21 17.85 -1.79
CA THR A 183 13.35 17.64 -2.70
C THR A 183 12.85 17.37 -4.11
N GLU A 184 13.19 18.28 -5.02
CA GLU A 184 13.06 18.08 -6.47
C GLU A 184 13.98 16.96 -6.97
#